data_eb498a6f1997df1402b967b01ebdf1bc
#
_entry.id   eb498a6f1997df1402b967b01ebdf1bc
#
_cell.length_a   1.000
_cell.length_b   1.000
_cell.length_c   1.000
_cell.angle_alpha   90.00
_cell.angle_beta   90.00
_cell.angle_gamma   90.00
#
_symmetry.space_group_name_H-M   'P 1'
#
loop_
_entity.id
_entity.type
_entity.pdbx_description
1 polymer ?
#
loop_
_entity_poly.entity_id
_entity_poly.type
_entity_poly.pdbx_seq_one_letter_code
_entity_poly.pdbx_strand_id
1 'polypeptide(L)'
;MAKISLRMFACGIFLCLAFWWAVAQLLQMPVIPSPELVLSRLVQKFPDTIAVHAGYSLMRILLGLLAAVAVGYPVGVLMGYFPRVNRLLAPILYLTYPVPKIALLPGAMLLFGVGEASKLLLVFLIIVFQVVVAVRDAVAAIPSETYAPLRVLGAAFPQI
;
A
#
# COMPACT_ATOMS: atom_id res chain seq x y z
N MET A 1 1.74 30.05 2.40
CA MET A 1 2.73 29.04 2.02
C MET A 1 3.75 29.69 1.11
N ALA A 2 5.02 29.80 1.52
CA ALA A 2 6.09 30.37 0.72
C ALA A 2 6.30 29.51 -0.54
N LYS A 3 6.23 30.12 -1.73
CA LYS A 3 6.55 29.43 -2.99
C LYS A 3 8.05 29.10 -2.97
N ILE A 4 8.38 27.84 -2.73
CA ILE A 4 9.77 27.35 -2.83
C ILE A 4 10.20 27.53 -4.28
N SER A 5 11.19 28.42 -4.51
CA SER A 5 11.72 28.63 -5.85
C SER A 5 12.54 27.41 -6.28
N LEU A 6 12.56 27.11 -7.58
CA LEU A 6 13.34 26.01 -8.15
C LEU A 6 14.83 26.11 -7.75
N ARG A 7 15.34 27.33 -7.60
CA ARG A 7 16.71 27.59 -7.14
C ARG A 7 16.95 27.14 -5.69
N MET A 8 16.01 27.40 -4.79
CA MET A 8 16.09 26.97 -3.38
C MET A 8 16.03 25.45 -3.29
N PHE A 9 15.19 24.79 -4.10
CA PHE A 9 15.10 23.34 -4.17
C PHE A 9 16.41 22.71 -4.68
N ALA A 10 16.98 23.24 -5.77
CA ALA A 10 18.25 22.78 -6.31
C ALA A 10 19.42 22.98 -5.32
N CYS A 11 19.46 24.12 -4.61
CA CYS A 11 20.43 24.36 -3.57
C CYS A 11 20.31 23.36 -2.42
N GLY A 12 19.09 23.04 -2.00
CA GLY A 12 18.85 22.02 -0.96
C GLY A 12 19.35 20.63 -1.37
N ILE A 13 19.06 20.20 -2.61
CA ILE A 13 19.58 18.92 -3.14
C ILE A 13 21.11 18.93 -3.16
N PHE A 14 21.72 20.01 -3.65
CA PHE A 14 23.17 20.13 -3.71
C PHE A 14 23.80 20.03 -2.31
N LEU A 15 23.26 20.72 -1.32
CA LEU A 15 23.75 20.65 0.06
C LEU A 15 23.61 19.25 0.65
N CYS A 16 22.50 18.56 0.41
CA CYS A 16 22.33 17.18 0.86
C CYS A 16 23.33 16.22 0.22
N LEU A 17 23.57 16.34 -1.08
CA LEU A 17 24.56 15.52 -1.80
C LEU A 17 25.98 15.83 -1.34
N ALA A 18 26.33 17.10 -1.15
CA ALA A 18 27.64 17.51 -0.65
C ALA A 18 27.88 17.01 0.79
N PHE A 19 26.87 17.10 1.65
CA PHE A 19 26.94 16.56 3.01
C PHE A 19 27.12 15.04 2.98
N TRP A 20 26.32 14.31 2.20
CA TRP A 20 26.47 12.86 2.05
C TRP A 20 27.87 12.50 1.55
N TRP A 21 28.36 13.19 0.52
CA TRP A 21 29.70 12.96 -0.03
C TRP A 21 30.77 13.18 1.04
N ALA A 22 30.70 14.29 1.80
CA ALA A 22 31.66 14.60 2.85
C ALA A 22 31.65 13.53 3.97
N VAL A 23 30.47 13.07 4.39
CA VAL A 23 30.34 12.00 5.39
C VAL A 23 30.96 10.69 4.86
N ALA A 24 30.69 10.33 3.61
CA ALA A 24 31.27 9.13 2.99
C ALA A 24 32.79 9.16 2.94
N GLN A 25 33.36 10.32 2.58
CA GLN A 25 34.83 10.50 2.55
C GLN A 25 35.48 10.49 3.94
N LEU A 26 34.77 11.04 4.94
CA LEU A 26 35.29 11.11 6.31
C LEU A 26 35.27 9.74 6.99
N LEU A 27 34.18 9.00 6.83
CA LEU A 27 33.98 7.72 7.52
C LEU A 27 34.68 6.55 6.80
N GLN A 28 34.80 6.60 5.49
CA GLN A 28 35.38 5.56 4.62
C GLN A 28 34.86 4.15 4.89
N MET A 29 33.58 4.04 5.32
CA MET A 29 32.94 2.79 5.65
C MET A 29 32.20 2.19 4.43
N PRO A 30 32.31 0.87 4.17
CA PRO A 30 31.59 0.21 3.08
C PRO A 30 30.06 0.36 3.15
N VAL A 31 29.52 0.62 4.36
CA VAL A 31 28.08 0.80 4.62
C VAL A 31 27.57 2.16 4.15
N ILE A 32 28.47 3.16 4.04
CA ILE A 32 28.14 4.53 3.58
C ILE A 32 28.96 4.83 2.34
N PRO A 33 28.59 4.29 1.16
CA PRO A 33 29.30 4.55 -0.08
C PRO A 33 29.07 6.00 -0.54
N SER A 34 30.03 6.53 -1.30
CA SER A 34 29.90 7.86 -1.90
C SER A 34 28.81 7.91 -2.98
N PRO A 35 28.18 9.07 -3.23
CA PRO A 35 27.12 9.22 -4.23
C PRO A 35 27.51 8.71 -5.63
N GLU A 36 28.74 8.99 -6.08
CA GLU A 36 29.25 8.54 -7.37
C GLU A 36 29.37 7.00 -7.44
N LEU A 37 29.80 6.36 -6.36
CA LEU A 37 29.89 4.90 -6.28
C LEU A 37 28.48 4.27 -6.32
N VAL A 38 27.52 4.87 -5.62
CA VAL A 38 26.11 4.43 -5.66
C VAL A 38 25.54 4.55 -7.07
N LEU A 39 25.77 5.69 -7.74
CA LEU A 39 25.28 5.90 -9.10
C LEU A 39 25.90 4.91 -10.09
N SER A 40 27.22 4.69 -10.03
CA SER A 40 27.89 3.72 -10.89
C SER A 40 27.37 2.29 -10.67
N ARG A 41 27.19 1.87 -9.41
CA ARG A 41 26.61 0.58 -9.06
C ARG A 41 25.15 0.44 -9.49
N LEU A 42 24.38 1.52 -9.36
CA LEU A 42 22.99 1.56 -9.84
C LEU A 42 22.94 1.29 -11.33
N VAL A 43 23.71 2.01 -12.14
CA VAL A 43 23.73 1.83 -13.61
C VAL A 43 24.18 0.42 -13.98
N GLN A 44 25.23 -0.10 -13.35
CA GLN A 44 25.76 -1.45 -13.62
C GLN A 44 24.77 -2.57 -13.24
N LYS A 45 24.07 -2.43 -12.11
CA LYS A 45 23.16 -3.45 -11.57
C LYS A 45 21.73 -3.30 -12.03
N PHE A 46 21.39 -2.19 -12.70
CA PHE A 46 20.03 -1.90 -13.09
C PHE A 46 19.44 -2.97 -14.02
N PRO A 47 20.05 -3.34 -15.15
CA PRO A 47 19.42 -4.26 -16.10
C PRO A 47 19.25 -5.68 -15.52
N ASP A 48 20.28 -6.20 -14.87
CA ASP A 48 20.34 -7.62 -14.51
C ASP A 48 19.77 -7.95 -13.13
N THR A 49 19.75 -6.98 -12.25
CA THR A 49 19.34 -7.20 -10.86
C THR A 49 18.14 -6.33 -10.48
N ILE A 50 18.28 -5.00 -10.58
CA ILE A 50 17.28 -4.07 -10.07
C ILE A 50 16.00 -4.14 -10.90
N ALA A 51 16.09 -4.13 -12.24
CA ALA A 51 14.92 -4.19 -13.11
C ALA A 51 14.16 -5.50 -12.94
N VAL A 52 14.87 -6.62 -12.80
CA VAL A 52 14.27 -7.93 -12.59
C VAL A 52 13.53 -7.98 -11.23
N HIS A 53 14.18 -7.55 -10.16
CA HIS A 53 13.53 -7.50 -8.84
C HIS A 53 12.39 -6.48 -8.77
N ALA A 54 12.50 -5.35 -9.46
CA ALA A 54 11.42 -4.37 -9.59
C ALA A 54 10.22 -4.97 -10.32
N GLY A 55 10.44 -5.74 -11.38
CA GLY A 55 9.40 -6.45 -12.10
C GLY A 55 8.64 -7.44 -11.21
N TYR A 56 9.34 -8.29 -10.48
CA TYR A 56 8.72 -9.20 -9.50
C TYR A 56 7.97 -8.45 -8.39
N SER A 57 8.51 -7.34 -7.91
CA SER A 57 7.85 -6.53 -6.89
C SER A 57 6.57 -5.88 -7.43
N LEU A 58 6.61 -5.34 -8.64
CA LEU A 58 5.43 -4.77 -9.30
C LEU A 58 4.34 -5.81 -9.52
N MET A 59 4.71 -6.98 -10.06
CA MET A 59 3.77 -8.09 -10.24
C MET A 59 3.11 -8.50 -8.92
N ARG A 60 3.88 -8.62 -7.85
CA ARG A 60 3.39 -8.96 -6.50
C ARG A 60 2.41 -7.90 -5.98
N ILE A 61 2.75 -6.62 -6.14
CA ILE A 61 1.88 -5.50 -5.72
C ILE A 61 0.56 -5.54 -6.50
N LEU A 62 0.62 -5.71 -7.82
CA LEU A 62 -0.58 -5.75 -8.66
C LEU A 62 -1.47 -6.94 -8.32
N LEU A 63 -0.91 -8.14 -8.19
CA LEU A 63 -1.69 -9.34 -7.83
C LEU A 63 -2.29 -9.22 -6.42
N GLY A 64 -1.52 -8.72 -5.44
CA GLY A 64 -2.01 -8.49 -4.08
C GLY A 64 -3.09 -7.43 -4.03
N LEU A 65 -2.96 -6.35 -4.80
CA LEU A 65 -3.96 -5.29 -4.93
C LEU A 65 -5.25 -5.82 -5.58
N LEU A 66 -5.14 -6.53 -6.70
CA LEU A 66 -6.30 -7.12 -7.38
C LEU A 66 -7.05 -8.08 -6.45
N ALA A 67 -6.34 -8.96 -5.75
CA ALA A 67 -6.95 -9.87 -4.78
C ALA A 67 -7.62 -9.10 -3.63
N ALA A 68 -6.95 -8.06 -3.11
CA ALA A 68 -7.48 -7.24 -2.02
C ALA A 68 -8.73 -6.45 -2.43
N VAL A 69 -8.78 -5.93 -3.66
CA VAL A 69 -9.96 -5.26 -4.20
C VAL A 69 -11.07 -6.26 -4.47
N ALA A 70 -10.76 -7.42 -5.07
CA ALA A 70 -11.76 -8.45 -5.36
C ALA A 70 -12.49 -8.95 -4.11
N VAL A 71 -11.82 -9.00 -2.96
CA VAL A 71 -12.41 -9.41 -1.67
C VAL A 71 -12.91 -8.18 -0.88
N GLY A 72 -12.09 -7.16 -0.77
CA GLY A 72 -12.36 -6.01 0.09
C GLY A 72 -13.49 -5.12 -0.40
N TYR A 73 -13.63 -4.96 -1.72
CA TYR A 73 -14.68 -4.13 -2.30
C TYR A 73 -16.10 -4.69 -1.98
N PRO A 74 -16.44 -5.95 -2.31
CA PRO A 74 -17.76 -6.47 -2.00
C PRO A 74 -18.03 -6.51 -0.49
N VAL A 75 -17.04 -6.86 0.33
CA VAL A 75 -17.21 -6.84 1.80
C VAL A 75 -17.46 -5.41 2.29
N GLY A 76 -16.73 -4.42 1.80
CA GLY A 76 -16.91 -3.00 2.14
C GLY A 76 -18.30 -2.49 1.75
N VAL A 77 -18.78 -2.82 0.53
CA VAL A 77 -20.15 -2.47 0.08
C VAL A 77 -21.20 -3.09 0.98
N LEU A 78 -21.08 -4.39 1.30
CA LEU A 78 -22.03 -5.07 2.18
C LEU A 78 -22.06 -4.44 3.58
N MET A 79 -20.91 -4.08 4.12
CA MET A 79 -20.81 -3.41 5.42
C MET A 79 -21.38 -1.98 5.39
N GLY A 80 -21.10 -1.23 4.35
CA GLY A 80 -21.59 0.15 4.20
C GLY A 80 -23.10 0.23 4.00
N TYR A 81 -23.67 -0.73 3.26
CA TYR A 81 -25.08 -0.75 2.94
C TYR A 81 -25.95 -1.41 4.01
N PHE A 82 -25.48 -2.52 4.64
CA PHE A 82 -26.24 -3.29 5.61
C PHE A 82 -25.73 -3.04 7.06
N PRO A 83 -26.49 -2.30 7.91
CA PRO A 83 -26.09 -2.03 9.29
C PRO A 83 -25.87 -3.29 10.14
N ARG A 84 -26.57 -4.40 9.83
CA ARG A 84 -26.41 -5.69 10.54
C ARG A 84 -25.04 -6.31 10.23
N VAL A 85 -24.60 -6.28 8.96
CA VAL A 85 -23.30 -6.79 8.53
C VAL A 85 -22.18 -5.95 9.14
N ASN A 86 -22.35 -4.62 9.13
CA ASN A 86 -21.40 -3.72 9.76
C ASN A 86 -21.24 -4.01 11.26
N ARG A 87 -22.32 -4.16 12.02
CA ARG A 87 -22.26 -4.50 13.45
C ARG A 87 -21.54 -5.81 13.74
N LEU A 88 -21.65 -6.80 12.85
CA LEU A 88 -20.99 -8.10 13.00
C LEU A 88 -19.49 -8.02 12.68
N LEU A 89 -19.12 -7.35 11.59
CA LEU A 89 -17.75 -7.35 11.07
C LEU A 89 -16.88 -6.19 11.59
N ALA A 90 -17.47 -5.07 12.01
CA ALA A 90 -16.72 -3.91 12.49
C ALA A 90 -15.79 -4.23 13.67
N PRO A 91 -16.18 -5.01 14.70
CA PRO A 91 -15.26 -5.36 15.78
C PRO A 91 -14.01 -6.10 15.27
N ILE A 92 -14.18 -7.02 14.30
CA ILE A 92 -13.06 -7.76 13.70
C ILE A 92 -12.12 -6.81 12.96
N LEU A 93 -12.68 -5.87 12.18
CA LEU A 93 -11.88 -4.85 11.49
C LEU A 93 -11.09 -3.98 12.48
N TYR A 94 -11.76 -3.45 13.52
CA TYR A 94 -11.12 -2.55 14.48
C TYR A 94 -10.05 -3.25 15.32
N LEU A 95 -10.22 -4.52 15.64
CA LEU A 95 -9.21 -5.32 16.34
C LEU A 95 -8.02 -5.66 15.44
N THR A 96 -8.28 -5.92 14.16
CA THR A 96 -7.24 -6.36 13.21
C THR A 96 -6.50 -5.18 12.58
N TYR A 97 -7.15 -4.04 12.43
CA TYR A 97 -6.60 -2.87 11.75
C TYR A 97 -5.28 -2.36 12.37
N PRO A 98 -5.16 -2.19 13.70
CA PRO A 98 -3.93 -1.69 14.33
C PRO A 98 -2.81 -2.74 14.39
N VAL A 99 -3.10 -4.02 14.09
CA VAL A 99 -2.07 -5.07 14.11
C VAL A 99 -1.07 -4.83 12.98
N PRO A 100 0.24 -4.73 13.26
CA PRO A 100 1.26 -4.57 12.23
C PRO A 100 1.35 -5.85 11.39
N LYS A 101 0.77 -5.82 10.18
CA LYS A 101 0.68 -7.00 9.30
C LYS A 101 2.03 -7.59 8.95
N ILE A 102 3.08 -6.74 8.91
CA ILE A 102 4.44 -7.21 8.66
C ILE A 102 4.95 -8.17 9.75
N ALA A 103 4.45 -8.06 10.98
CA ALA A 103 4.77 -9.00 12.05
C ALA A 103 4.24 -10.42 11.79
N LEU A 104 3.29 -10.58 10.87
CA LEU A 104 2.77 -11.88 10.44
C LEU A 104 3.68 -12.60 9.43
N LEU A 105 4.74 -11.93 8.93
CA LEU A 105 5.66 -12.50 7.93
C LEU A 105 6.28 -13.84 8.37
N PRO A 106 6.83 -14.00 9.57
CA PRO A 106 7.37 -15.28 9.99
C PRO A 106 6.33 -16.41 9.98
N GLY A 107 5.10 -16.10 10.46
CA GLY A 107 3.99 -17.08 10.41
C GLY A 107 3.57 -17.43 8.99
N ALA A 108 3.49 -16.44 8.10
CA ALA A 108 3.20 -16.68 6.68
C ALA A 108 4.30 -17.52 6.02
N MET A 109 5.57 -17.29 6.36
CA MET A 109 6.69 -18.09 5.85
C MET A 109 6.69 -19.53 6.36
N LEU A 110 6.23 -19.77 7.58
CA LEU A 110 6.07 -21.12 8.13
C LEU A 110 4.95 -21.89 7.42
N LEU A 111 3.85 -21.23 7.06
CA LEU A 111 2.69 -21.84 6.42
C LEU A 111 2.86 -22.03 4.90
N PHE A 112 3.44 -21.05 4.21
CA PHE A 112 3.53 -20.99 2.74
C PHE A 112 4.96 -21.08 2.21
N GLY A 113 5.95 -21.28 3.09
CA GLY A 113 7.36 -21.29 2.74
C GLY A 113 7.98 -19.90 2.51
N VAL A 114 9.31 -19.89 2.32
CA VAL A 114 10.10 -18.69 2.02
C VAL A 114 10.01 -18.39 0.52
N GLY A 115 8.82 -17.96 0.05
CA GLY A 115 8.56 -17.79 -1.38
C GLY A 115 7.71 -16.57 -1.70
N GLU A 116 7.19 -16.53 -2.93
CA GLU A 116 6.32 -15.46 -3.39
C GLU A 116 4.93 -15.50 -2.74
N ALA A 117 4.45 -16.70 -2.36
CA ALA A 117 3.13 -16.86 -1.75
C ALA A 117 3.00 -16.14 -0.40
N SER A 118 3.98 -16.26 0.49
CA SER A 118 4.00 -15.57 1.78
C SER A 118 4.07 -14.04 1.63
N LYS A 119 4.85 -13.55 0.66
CA LYS A 119 4.94 -12.12 0.35
C LYS A 119 3.64 -11.59 -0.24
N LEU A 120 3.01 -12.32 -1.16
CA LEU A 120 1.73 -11.97 -1.77
C LEU A 120 0.61 -11.91 -0.72
N LEU A 121 0.56 -12.90 0.18
CA LEU A 121 -0.37 -12.91 1.30
C LEU A 121 -0.23 -11.66 2.17
N LEU A 122 1.00 -11.23 2.46
CA LEU A 122 1.22 -10.01 3.25
C LEU A 122 0.74 -8.76 2.53
N VAL A 123 1.03 -8.61 1.24
CA VAL A 123 0.54 -7.48 0.43
C VAL A 123 -0.98 -7.47 0.44
N PHE A 124 -1.62 -8.62 0.22
CA PHE A 124 -3.06 -8.78 0.32
C PHE A 124 -3.60 -8.35 1.68
N LEU A 125 -3.04 -8.87 2.78
CA LEU A 125 -3.49 -8.55 4.15
C LEU A 125 -3.31 -7.08 4.52
N ILE A 126 -2.27 -6.41 4.03
CA ILE A 126 -2.05 -4.98 4.25
C ILE A 126 -3.14 -4.16 3.56
N ILE A 127 -3.50 -4.51 2.33
CA ILE A 127 -4.37 -3.71 1.47
C ILE A 127 -5.86 -4.01 1.72
N VAL A 128 -6.25 -5.29 1.93
CA VAL A 128 -7.66 -5.69 2.01
C VAL A 128 -8.43 -4.95 3.10
N PHE A 129 -7.83 -4.77 4.29
CA PHE A 129 -8.50 -4.04 5.38
C PHE A 129 -8.70 -2.56 5.06
N GLN A 130 -7.73 -1.94 4.37
CA GLN A 130 -7.83 -0.55 3.93
C GLN A 130 -8.94 -0.38 2.89
N VAL A 131 -9.02 -1.30 1.92
CA VAL A 131 -10.09 -1.31 0.91
C VAL A 131 -11.46 -1.48 1.56
N VAL A 132 -11.62 -2.45 2.47
CA VAL A 132 -12.89 -2.67 3.19
C VAL A 132 -13.33 -1.40 3.92
N VAL A 133 -12.43 -0.78 4.68
CA VAL A 133 -12.77 0.45 5.45
C VAL A 133 -13.11 1.60 4.52
N ALA A 134 -12.30 1.85 3.49
CA ALA A 134 -12.52 2.94 2.55
C ALA A 134 -13.85 2.79 1.80
N VAL A 135 -14.15 1.60 1.31
CA VAL A 135 -15.40 1.32 0.59
C VAL A 135 -16.61 1.39 1.53
N ARG A 136 -16.52 0.78 2.74
CA ARG A 136 -17.57 0.88 3.75
C ARG A 136 -17.93 2.32 4.06
N ASP A 137 -16.92 3.16 4.32
CA ASP A 137 -17.12 4.55 4.70
C ASP A 137 -17.69 5.38 3.53
N ALA A 138 -17.21 5.12 2.30
CA ALA A 138 -17.75 5.75 1.11
C ALA A 138 -19.23 5.40 0.89
N VAL A 139 -19.60 4.13 1.02
CA VAL A 139 -21.01 3.69 0.88
C VAL A 139 -21.88 4.23 2.02
N ALA A 140 -21.38 4.21 3.26
CA ALA A 140 -22.11 4.73 4.42
C ALA A 140 -22.32 6.25 4.37
N ALA A 141 -21.46 6.98 3.67
CA ALA A 141 -21.58 8.43 3.47
C ALA A 141 -22.64 8.84 2.44
N ILE A 142 -23.18 7.89 1.65
CA ILE A 142 -24.23 8.19 0.68
C ILE A 142 -25.55 8.43 1.43
N PRO A 143 -26.20 9.61 1.27
CA PRO A 143 -27.45 9.91 1.92
C PRO A 143 -28.55 8.90 1.55
N SER A 144 -29.39 8.52 2.53
CA SER A 144 -30.47 7.54 2.32
C SER A 144 -31.48 8.00 1.26
N GLU A 145 -31.64 9.32 1.10
CA GLU A 145 -32.52 9.95 0.10
C GLU A 145 -32.09 9.60 -1.33
N THR A 146 -30.80 9.36 -1.57
CA THR A 146 -30.27 8.95 -2.88
C THR A 146 -30.85 7.61 -3.34
N TYR A 147 -31.11 6.69 -2.39
CA TYR A 147 -31.66 5.38 -2.66
C TYR A 147 -33.18 5.34 -2.73
N ALA A 148 -33.87 6.34 -2.17
CA ALA A 148 -35.33 6.35 -2.06
C ALA A 148 -36.05 6.23 -3.42
N PRO A 149 -35.69 6.99 -4.49
CA PRO A 149 -36.33 6.84 -5.79
C PRO A 149 -36.21 5.45 -6.40
N LEU A 150 -35.02 4.85 -6.28
CA LEU A 150 -34.75 3.52 -6.82
C LEU A 150 -35.55 2.43 -6.11
N ARG A 151 -35.69 2.55 -4.77
CA ARG A 151 -36.51 1.62 -3.97
C ARG A 151 -37.99 1.72 -4.31
N VAL A 152 -38.51 2.94 -4.51
CA VAL A 152 -39.90 3.14 -4.91
C VAL A 152 -40.18 2.53 -6.28
N LEU A 153 -39.21 2.54 -7.18
CA LEU A 153 -39.30 1.89 -8.50
C LEU A 153 -39.09 0.38 -8.44
N GLY A 154 -38.88 -0.20 -7.26
CA GLY A 154 -38.74 -1.66 -7.09
C GLY A 154 -37.33 -2.19 -7.39
N ALA A 155 -36.29 -1.33 -7.42
CA ALA A 155 -34.93 -1.76 -7.67
C ALA A 155 -34.43 -2.70 -6.57
N ALA A 156 -33.81 -3.83 -6.96
CA ALA A 156 -33.14 -4.75 -6.07
C ALA A 156 -31.70 -4.27 -5.74
N PHE A 157 -31.11 -4.81 -4.67
CA PHE A 157 -29.75 -4.42 -4.21
C PHE A 157 -28.69 -4.35 -5.31
N PRO A 158 -28.60 -5.29 -6.28
CA PRO A 158 -27.59 -5.20 -7.34
C PRO A 158 -27.81 -4.05 -8.34
N GLN A 159 -28.97 -3.37 -8.28
CA GLN A 159 -29.35 -2.27 -9.17
C GLN A 159 -29.21 -0.90 -8.50
N ILE A 160 -28.93 -0.88 -7.22
CA ILE A 160 -28.71 0.28 -6.37
C ILE A 160 -27.22 0.51 -6.13
#